data_9454dfc8d44fcb6726b5a670a84718d0
#
_entry.id   9454dfc8d44fcb6726b5a670a84718d0
#
_cell.length_a   1.000
_cell.length_b   1.000
_cell.length_c   1.000
_cell.angle_alpha   90.00
_cell.angle_beta   90.00
_cell.angle_gamma   90.00
#
_symmetry.space_group_name_H-M   'P 1'
#
loop_
_entity.id
_entity.type
_entity.pdbx_description
1 polymer ?
#
loop_
_entity_poly.entity_id
_entity_poly.type
_entity_poly.pdbx_seq_one_letter_code
_entity_poly.pdbx_strand_id
1 'polypeptide(L)'
;MKYKCRHCNFIHFGSMPDGYICPLCHAGLFDFDLIEEEEKVYNRVETDERCVVRVEEKCRNCGACFKTCEKVLASSDRKVCLGCGQCILTCPFGALIPKYDYLDVLDLIRAHDKKVIAITSPAVRVALGDAFNMDYGTFLEKKMVGALKTVGFDIVFDTSFGADLTSIYEAMELDERLDNKKNLPMFSSCCPSWLSYANSYVPLLKKNLSSCKSPIGMIASVLKKYYYKDAIIVAITPCTSKKLEIVSGDADYVLTTSELSNMIRETGLVFEDINDANFDSFSGSGSGTYFGTSGGVTLSVLKCLYYFRTGNDLSNNEVLVKDKEFYKEYRLKIGRNVIRCASVSTMGNLLKVLLIKDEFDFIEIMNCEGGCIFGGGQVVLPANKKDEIIKARALALKKNMRKGNSFPYKNPLVSELCDKYGDELVDVLHN
;
A
#
# COMPACT_ATOMS: atom_id res chain seq x y z
N MET A 1 -31.11 -27.15 -2.64
CA MET A 1 -30.11 -28.11 -3.14
C MET A 1 -28.87 -27.34 -3.54
N LYS A 2 -27.69 -27.88 -3.25
CA LYS A 2 -26.40 -27.29 -3.61
C LYS A 2 -25.62 -28.36 -4.37
N TYR A 3 -24.98 -27.97 -5.46
CA TYR A 3 -24.22 -28.87 -6.30
C TYR A 3 -22.79 -28.34 -6.47
N LYS A 4 -21.79 -29.19 -6.30
CA LYS A 4 -20.36 -28.85 -6.43
C LYS A 4 -19.80 -29.43 -7.73
N CYS A 5 -19.17 -28.59 -8.53
CA CYS A 5 -18.44 -29.04 -9.72
C CYS A 5 -17.15 -29.78 -9.31
N ARG A 6 -16.96 -31.01 -9.81
CA ARG A 6 -15.76 -31.85 -9.53
C ARG A 6 -14.47 -31.26 -10.08
N HIS A 7 -14.54 -30.45 -11.14
CA HIS A 7 -13.35 -29.93 -11.81
C HIS A 7 -12.81 -28.63 -11.20
N CYS A 8 -13.71 -27.71 -10.75
CA CYS A 8 -13.29 -26.40 -10.31
C CYS A 8 -13.83 -26.00 -8.93
N ASN A 9 -14.57 -26.89 -8.27
CA ASN A 9 -15.23 -26.69 -6.97
C ASN A 9 -16.29 -25.54 -6.97
N PHE A 10 -16.76 -25.09 -8.15
CA PHE A 10 -17.87 -24.15 -8.23
C PHE A 10 -19.12 -24.74 -7.58
N ILE A 11 -19.89 -23.92 -6.83
CA ILE A 11 -21.13 -24.33 -6.20
C ILE A 11 -22.31 -23.64 -6.87
N HIS A 12 -23.25 -24.45 -7.38
CA HIS A 12 -24.54 -24.01 -7.87
C HIS A 12 -25.59 -24.14 -6.78
N PHE A 13 -26.46 -23.13 -6.66
CA PHE A 13 -27.58 -23.11 -5.71
C PHE A 13 -28.90 -23.21 -6.47
N GLY A 14 -29.79 -24.06 -6.00
CA GLY A 14 -31.11 -24.30 -6.59
C GLY A 14 -31.14 -25.57 -7.46
N SER A 15 -32.23 -25.71 -8.25
CA SER A 15 -32.32 -26.79 -9.25
C SER A 15 -31.41 -26.48 -10.43
N MET A 16 -30.72 -27.52 -10.93
CA MET A 16 -29.93 -27.39 -12.15
C MET A 16 -30.82 -27.66 -13.37
N PRO A 17 -30.91 -26.74 -14.35
CA PRO A 17 -31.67 -26.98 -15.58
C PRO A 17 -30.93 -28.01 -16.47
N ASP A 18 -31.70 -28.67 -17.35
CA ASP A 18 -31.13 -29.56 -18.36
C ASP A 18 -30.11 -28.81 -19.22
N GLY A 19 -28.95 -29.43 -19.42
CA GLY A 19 -27.85 -28.84 -20.18
C GLY A 19 -27.03 -27.79 -19.42
N TYR A 20 -27.18 -27.70 -18.08
CA TYR A 20 -26.37 -26.79 -17.28
C TYR A 20 -24.87 -26.97 -17.50
N ILE A 21 -24.16 -25.87 -17.71
CA ILE A 21 -22.72 -25.82 -17.91
C ILE A 21 -22.11 -24.95 -16.79
N CYS A 22 -21.02 -25.45 -16.21
CA CYS A 22 -20.29 -24.74 -15.18
C CYS A 22 -19.79 -23.38 -15.70
N PRO A 23 -20.12 -22.26 -15.07
CA PRO A 23 -19.71 -20.94 -15.56
C PRO A 23 -18.19 -20.68 -15.41
N LEU A 24 -17.47 -21.52 -14.66
CA LEU A 24 -16.02 -21.33 -14.45
C LEU A 24 -15.14 -22.24 -15.31
N CYS A 25 -15.54 -23.50 -15.53
CA CYS A 25 -14.70 -24.48 -16.22
C CYS A 25 -15.41 -25.15 -17.40
N HIS A 26 -16.67 -24.78 -17.68
CA HIS A 26 -17.50 -25.33 -18.74
C HIS A 26 -17.81 -26.84 -18.61
N ALA A 27 -17.60 -27.43 -17.44
CA ALA A 27 -18.00 -28.81 -17.15
C ALA A 27 -19.52 -28.96 -17.22
N GLY A 28 -19.99 -30.12 -17.71
CA GLY A 28 -21.40 -30.37 -17.88
C GLY A 28 -22.13 -30.76 -16.60
N LEU A 29 -23.45 -30.92 -16.68
CA LEU A 29 -24.34 -31.26 -15.57
C LEU A 29 -23.86 -32.48 -14.77
N PHE A 30 -23.36 -33.51 -15.45
CA PHE A 30 -22.91 -34.75 -14.84
C PHE A 30 -21.59 -34.64 -14.04
N ASP A 31 -20.92 -33.47 -14.11
CA ASP A 31 -19.70 -33.22 -13.37
C ASP A 31 -19.97 -32.51 -12.04
N PHE A 32 -21.24 -32.51 -11.59
CA PHE A 32 -21.64 -31.91 -10.32
C PHE A 32 -22.10 -32.97 -9.32
N ASP A 33 -21.59 -32.88 -8.12
CA ASP A 33 -22.04 -33.67 -6.97
C ASP A 33 -23.05 -32.88 -6.13
N LEU A 34 -24.12 -33.55 -5.69
CA LEU A 34 -25.04 -32.99 -4.71
C LEU A 34 -24.33 -32.90 -3.35
N ILE A 35 -24.36 -31.72 -2.73
CA ILE A 35 -23.79 -31.52 -1.38
C ILE A 35 -24.93 -31.66 -0.38
N GLU A 36 -24.83 -32.64 0.52
CA GLU A 36 -25.67 -32.73 1.70
C GLU A 36 -25.27 -31.62 2.70
N GLU A 37 -26.18 -31.14 3.53
CA GLU A 37 -26.11 -29.82 4.22
C GLU A 37 -24.92 -29.59 5.17
N GLU A 38 -24.03 -30.51 5.39
CA GLU A 38 -22.96 -30.41 6.40
C GLU A 38 -21.60 -29.90 5.91
N GLU A 39 -21.33 -29.89 4.60
CA GLU A 39 -20.08 -29.28 4.07
C GLU A 39 -20.32 -27.87 3.49
N LYS A 40 -20.00 -26.84 4.26
CA LYS A 40 -19.91 -25.47 3.75
C LYS A 40 -18.66 -25.32 2.86
N VAL A 41 -18.69 -25.88 1.65
CA VAL A 41 -17.61 -25.67 0.68
C VAL A 41 -17.82 -24.31 0.00
N TYR A 42 -16.94 -23.38 0.26
CA TYR A 42 -16.98 -22.04 -0.32
C TYR A 42 -15.89 -21.87 -1.38
N ASN A 43 -16.27 -21.48 -2.60
CA ASN A 43 -15.33 -20.98 -3.63
C ASN A 43 -14.91 -19.52 -3.33
N ARG A 44 -14.75 -19.16 -2.09
CA ARG A 44 -14.47 -17.79 -1.68
C ARG A 44 -13.30 -17.77 -0.68
N VAL A 45 -12.59 -16.65 -0.63
CA VAL A 45 -11.51 -16.48 0.36
C VAL A 45 -12.08 -16.14 1.72
N GLU A 46 -11.46 -16.62 2.75
CA GLU A 46 -11.55 -16.07 4.10
C GLU A 46 -10.78 -14.76 4.11
N THR A 47 -11.36 -13.71 4.69
CA THR A 47 -10.76 -12.38 4.74
C THR A 47 -10.43 -12.00 6.18
N ASP A 48 -9.40 -11.19 6.37
CA ASP A 48 -9.16 -10.53 7.64
C ASP A 48 -10.14 -9.34 7.74
N GLU A 49 -11.15 -9.47 8.58
CA GLU A 49 -12.23 -8.50 8.71
C GLU A 49 -11.76 -7.13 9.22
N ARG A 50 -10.55 -7.05 9.77
CA ARG A 50 -9.92 -5.75 10.09
C ARG A 50 -9.59 -4.95 8.84
N CYS A 51 -9.47 -5.61 7.70
CA CYS A 51 -9.06 -5.00 6.42
C CYS A 51 -10.15 -5.07 5.35
N VAL A 52 -10.78 -6.23 5.22
CA VAL A 52 -11.71 -6.57 4.12
C VAL A 52 -12.92 -7.28 4.69
N VAL A 53 -14.09 -6.70 4.47
CA VAL A 53 -15.38 -7.22 4.92
C VAL A 53 -16.15 -7.78 3.74
N ARG A 54 -16.90 -8.87 3.99
CA ARG A 54 -17.82 -9.46 3.01
C ARG A 54 -19.25 -9.05 3.31
N VAL A 55 -19.91 -8.51 2.29
CA VAL A 55 -21.34 -8.26 2.27
C VAL A 55 -22.01 -9.55 1.75
N GLU A 56 -22.51 -10.37 2.66
CA GLU A 56 -22.98 -11.73 2.37
C GLU A 56 -24.13 -11.74 1.34
N GLU A 57 -25.05 -10.77 1.39
CA GLU A 57 -26.20 -10.67 0.50
C GLU A 57 -25.79 -10.43 -0.97
N LYS A 58 -24.62 -9.81 -1.18
CA LYS A 58 -24.05 -9.57 -2.51
C LYS A 58 -23.22 -10.74 -3.01
N CYS A 59 -22.73 -11.61 -2.12
CA CYS A 59 -21.84 -12.70 -2.48
C CYS A 59 -22.57 -13.79 -3.28
N ARG A 60 -22.09 -14.07 -4.48
CA ARG A 60 -22.60 -15.13 -5.38
C ARG A 60 -21.69 -16.37 -5.40
N ASN A 61 -20.73 -16.46 -4.50
CA ASN A 61 -19.80 -17.60 -4.39
C ASN A 61 -19.09 -17.98 -5.72
N CYS A 62 -18.81 -16.98 -6.56
CA CYS A 62 -18.33 -17.17 -7.94
C CYS A 62 -16.84 -17.54 -8.04
N GLY A 63 -16.08 -17.51 -6.95
CA GLY A 63 -14.66 -17.88 -6.91
C GLY A 63 -13.66 -16.83 -7.44
N ALA A 64 -14.11 -15.66 -7.91
CA ALA A 64 -13.20 -14.63 -8.43
C ALA A 64 -12.16 -14.19 -7.38
N CYS A 65 -12.60 -13.94 -6.15
CA CYS A 65 -11.70 -13.61 -5.04
C CYS A 65 -10.71 -14.72 -4.70
N PHE A 66 -11.13 -15.98 -4.82
CA PHE A 66 -10.30 -17.15 -4.61
C PHE A 66 -9.15 -17.19 -5.61
N LYS A 67 -9.45 -17.13 -6.92
CA LYS A 67 -8.46 -17.10 -8.00
C LYS A 67 -7.49 -15.92 -7.86
N THR A 68 -7.99 -14.75 -7.47
CA THR A 68 -7.17 -13.57 -7.23
C THR A 68 -6.20 -13.81 -6.07
N CYS A 69 -6.69 -14.36 -4.96
CA CYS A 69 -5.86 -14.65 -3.80
C CYS A 69 -4.76 -15.68 -4.10
N GLU A 70 -5.07 -16.74 -4.86
CA GLU A 70 -4.06 -17.71 -5.33
C GLU A 70 -2.97 -17.04 -6.16
N LYS A 71 -3.36 -16.14 -7.08
CA LYS A 71 -2.42 -15.38 -7.90
C LYS A 71 -1.56 -14.44 -7.06
N VAL A 72 -2.14 -13.75 -6.07
CA VAL A 72 -1.43 -12.82 -5.17
C VAL A 72 -0.44 -13.58 -4.29
N LEU A 73 -0.85 -14.69 -3.69
CA LEU A 73 -0.01 -15.50 -2.80
C LEU A 73 0.99 -16.38 -3.57
N ALA A 74 0.75 -16.62 -4.86
CA ALA A 74 1.43 -17.65 -5.67
C ALA A 74 1.39 -19.04 -5.01
N SER A 75 0.33 -19.33 -4.28
CA SER A 75 0.12 -20.55 -3.52
C SER A 75 -1.36 -20.88 -3.39
N SER A 76 -1.70 -22.15 -3.47
CA SER A 76 -3.02 -22.68 -3.09
C SER A 76 -3.14 -22.86 -1.56
N ASP A 77 -2.02 -22.99 -0.86
CA ASP A 77 -1.97 -23.04 0.61
C ASP A 77 -2.09 -21.63 1.21
N ARG A 78 -3.24 -21.35 1.79
CA ARG A 78 -3.58 -20.04 2.36
C ARG A 78 -3.53 -20.10 3.87
N LYS A 79 -2.33 -19.87 4.40
CA LYS A 79 -2.12 -19.84 5.85
C LYS A 79 -2.77 -18.64 6.51
N VAL A 80 -2.75 -17.48 5.82
CA VAL A 80 -3.23 -16.23 6.38
C VAL A 80 -3.70 -15.28 5.27
N CYS A 81 -4.71 -14.46 5.55
CA CYS A 81 -5.08 -13.32 4.72
C CYS A 81 -4.06 -12.19 4.91
N LEU A 82 -3.51 -11.66 3.81
CA LEU A 82 -2.57 -10.53 3.85
C LEU A 82 -3.25 -9.16 4.03
N GLY A 83 -4.57 -9.12 4.12
CA GLY A 83 -5.34 -7.88 4.17
C GLY A 83 -5.22 -6.97 2.94
N CYS A 84 -4.65 -7.45 1.83
CA CYS A 84 -4.21 -6.63 0.69
C CYS A 84 -5.34 -6.01 -0.15
N GLY A 85 -6.59 -6.48 -0.01
CA GLY A 85 -7.76 -5.95 -0.72
C GLY A 85 -7.78 -6.18 -2.24
N GLN A 86 -6.85 -6.94 -2.83
CA GLN A 86 -6.89 -7.23 -4.27
C GLN A 86 -8.16 -7.98 -4.68
N CYS A 87 -8.73 -8.76 -3.77
CA CYS A 87 -10.01 -9.43 -3.96
C CYS A 87 -11.20 -8.45 -4.05
N ILE A 88 -11.09 -7.25 -3.47
CA ILE A 88 -12.09 -6.17 -3.62
C ILE A 88 -12.14 -5.71 -5.07
N LEU A 89 -10.96 -5.41 -5.64
CA LEU A 89 -10.83 -4.88 -7.00
C LEU A 89 -11.30 -5.86 -8.08
N THR A 90 -11.42 -7.13 -7.75
CA THR A 90 -11.80 -8.20 -8.70
C THR A 90 -13.17 -8.78 -8.45
N CYS A 91 -13.88 -8.37 -7.38
CA CYS A 91 -15.22 -8.86 -7.09
C CYS A 91 -16.26 -8.25 -8.03
N PRO A 92 -16.85 -9.02 -8.97
CA PRO A 92 -17.78 -8.46 -9.97
C PRO A 92 -19.13 -8.04 -9.37
N PHE A 93 -19.40 -8.46 -8.12
CA PHE A 93 -20.68 -8.18 -7.43
C PHE A 93 -20.54 -7.11 -6.34
N GLY A 94 -19.32 -6.55 -6.14
CA GLY A 94 -19.07 -5.61 -5.05
C GLY A 94 -19.36 -6.21 -3.65
N ALA A 95 -19.20 -7.54 -3.52
CA ALA A 95 -19.45 -8.24 -2.26
C ALA A 95 -18.27 -8.16 -1.28
N LEU A 96 -17.13 -7.69 -1.70
CA LEU A 96 -15.97 -7.42 -0.86
C LEU A 96 -15.71 -5.92 -0.84
N ILE A 97 -15.59 -5.37 0.35
CA ILE A 97 -15.36 -3.94 0.58
C ILE A 97 -14.23 -3.78 1.62
N PRO A 98 -13.54 -2.64 1.67
CA PRO A 98 -12.71 -2.32 2.83
C PRO A 98 -13.57 -2.34 4.10
N LYS A 99 -12.99 -2.67 5.24
CA LYS A 99 -13.65 -2.34 6.51
C LYS A 99 -13.83 -0.82 6.56
N TYR A 100 -15.06 -0.38 6.77
CA TYR A 100 -15.37 1.05 6.83
C TYR A 100 -15.20 1.57 8.26
N ASP A 101 -14.29 2.52 8.43
CA ASP A 101 -14.06 3.23 9.68
C ASP A 101 -14.35 4.75 9.53
N TYR A 102 -14.75 5.20 8.34
CA TYR A 102 -14.96 6.62 8.05
C TYR A 102 -16.13 7.26 8.79
N LEU A 103 -17.16 6.47 9.16
CA LEU A 103 -18.29 6.97 9.96
C LEU A 103 -17.83 7.28 11.39
N ASP A 104 -17.05 6.39 11.99
CA ASP A 104 -16.47 6.61 13.32
C ASP A 104 -15.61 7.87 13.34
N VAL A 105 -14.81 8.09 12.28
CA VAL A 105 -13.98 9.30 12.15
C VAL A 105 -14.85 10.55 11.96
N LEU A 106 -15.95 10.50 11.21
CA LEU A 106 -16.90 11.60 11.09
C LEU A 106 -17.52 11.96 12.44
N ASP A 107 -17.85 10.97 13.25
CA ASP A 107 -18.42 11.23 14.58
C ASP A 107 -17.39 11.85 15.52
N LEU A 108 -16.11 11.45 15.44
CA LEU A 108 -15.03 12.10 16.19
C LEU A 108 -14.80 13.57 15.75
N ILE A 109 -14.86 13.83 14.44
CA ILE A 109 -14.78 15.20 13.91
C ILE A 109 -15.93 16.06 14.43
N ARG A 110 -17.15 15.52 14.42
CA ARG A 110 -18.35 16.24 14.91
C ARG A 110 -18.34 16.50 16.42
N ALA A 111 -17.76 15.57 17.18
CA ALA A 111 -17.67 15.68 18.64
C ALA A 111 -16.74 16.81 19.09
N HIS A 112 -15.70 17.15 18.30
CA HIS A 112 -14.70 18.19 18.62
C HIS A 112 -14.01 18.05 20.01
N ASP A 113 -14.01 16.84 20.58
CA ASP A 113 -13.40 16.59 21.89
C ASP A 113 -11.88 16.58 21.83
N LYS A 114 -11.32 16.18 20.69
CA LYS A 114 -9.88 16.11 20.42
C LYS A 114 -9.61 16.62 19.01
N LYS A 115 -8.38 17.09 18.79
CA LYS A 115 -7.92 17.39 17.43
C LYS A 115 -7.89 16.12 16.59
N VAL A 116 -8.47 16.16 15.40
CA VAL A 116 -8.45 15.08 14.41
C VAL A 116 -7.55 15.47 13.25
N ILE A 117 -6.42 14.80 13.13
CA ILE A 117 -5.35 15.09 12.17
C ILE A 117 -5.34 14.05 11.07
N ALA A 118 -5.42 14.49 9.82
CA ALA A 118 -5.25 13.62 8.66
C ALA A 118 -3.78 13.58 8.21
N ILE A 119 -3.27 12.38 7.90
CA ILE A 119 -2.00 12.17 7.19
C ILE A 119 -2.27 11.42 5.89
N THR A 120 -1.89 11.97 4.73
CA THR A 120 -2.33 11.45 3.43
C THR A 120 -1.20 10.90 2.58
N SER A 121 -1.38 9.69 2.05
CA SER A 121 -0.42 9.04 1.16
C SER A 121 -0.44 9.63 -0.26
N PRO A 122 0.71 9.74 -0.95
CA PRO A 122 0.79 10.30 -2.31
C PRO A 122 -0.11 9.63 -3.34
N ALA A 123 -0.30 8.32 -3.23
CA ALA A 123 -1.13 7.56 -4.18
C ALA A 123 -2.63 7.90 -4.11
N VAL A 124 -3.10 8.52 -3.02
CA VAL A 124 -4.48 9.01 -2.89
C VAL A 124 -4.72 10.17 -3.86
N ARG A 125 -3.72 11.06 -4.03
CA ARG A 125 -3.80 12.28 -4.87
C ARG A 125 -4.05 12.01 -6.35
N VAL A 126 -3.70 10.82 -6.83
CA VAL A 126 -3.82 10.41 -8.25
C VAL A 126 -4.94 9.42 -8.49
N ALA A 127 -5.72 9.09 -7.47
CA ALA A 127 -6.78 8.10 -7.55
C ALA A 127 -8.13 8.59 -7.00
N LEU A 128 -8.14 9.65 -6.17
CA LEU A 128 -9.39 10.16 -5.59
C LEU A 128 -10.37 10.64 -6.67
N GLY A 129 -9.86 11.24 -7.74
CA GLY A 129 -10.66 11.74 -8.86
C GLY A 129 -11.47 10.67 -9.58
N ASP A 130 -11.03 9.41 -9.52
CA ASP A 130 -11.75 8.30 -10.15
C ASP A 130 -13.15 8.10 -9.52
N ALA A 131 -13.32 8.44 -8.23
CA ALA A 131 -14.61 8.41 -7.55
C ALA A 131 -15.57 9.51 -8.01
N PHE A 132 -15.04 10.53 -8.68
CA PHE A 132 -15.75 11.72 -9.15
C PHE A 132 -15.68 11.87 -10.67
N ASN A 133 -15.54 10.76 -11.38
CA ASN A 133 -15.55 10.65 -12.85
C ASN A 133 -14.50 11.51 -13.56
N MET A 134 -13.36 11.77 -12.90
CA MET A 134 -12.23 12.45 -13.54
C MET A 134 -11.33 11.46 -14.29
N ASP A 135 -10.50 11.98 -15.19
CA ASP A 135 -9.53 11.17 -15.93
C ASP A 135 -8.55 10.45 -15.01
N TYR A 136 -8.18 9.21 -15.34
CA TYR A 136 -7.24 8.41 -14.58
C TYR A 136 -5.92 9.15 -14.36
N GLY A 137 -5.47 9.19 -13.11
CA GLY A 137 -4.23 9.87 -12.75
C GLY A 137 -4.34 11.39 -12.65
N THR A 138 -5.55 11.97 -12.65
CA THR A 138 -5.70 13.39 -12.32
C THR A 138 -5.07 13.68 -10.96
N PHE A 139 -4.14 14.64 -10.93
CA PHE A 139 -3.40 14.98 -9.71
C PHE A 139 -4.17 16.00 -8.86
N LEU A 140 -4.65 15.58 -7.71
CA LEU A 140 -5.60 16.32 -6.86
C LEU A 140 -5.06 16.66 -5.47
N GLU A 141 -3.76 16.94 -5.32
CA GLU A 141 -3.17 17.23 -3.99
C GLU A 141 -3.93 18.33 -3.25
N LYS A 142 -4.05 19.50 -3.85
CA LYS A 142 -4.70 20.66 -3.21
C LYS A 142 -6.20 20.47 -3.00
N LYS A 143 -6.87 19.87 -3.98
CA LYS A 143 -8.30 19.57 -3.92
C LYS A 143 -8.61 18.57 -2.81
N MET A 144 -7.79 17.52 -2.69
CA MET A 144 -7.88 16.53 -1.62
C MET A 144 -7.71 17.17 -0.24
N VAL A 145 -6.69 18.04 -0.07
CA VAL A 145 -6.47 18.76 1.19
C VAL A 145 -7.66 19.66 1.50
N GLY A 146 -8.16 20.38 0.50
CA GLY A 146 -9.37 21.21 0.63
C GLY A 146 -10.57 20.39 1.07
N ALA A 147 -10.78 19.20 0.48
CA ALA A 147 -11.87 18.31 0.85
C ALA A 147 -11.77 17.87 2.31
N LEU A 148 -10.59 17.48 2.78
CA LEU A 148 -10.37 17.06 4.16
C LEU A 148 -10.63 18.20 5.15
N LYS A 149 -10.14 19.42 4.86
CA LYS A 149 -10.41 20.59 5.68
C LYS A 149 -11.90 20.96 5.70
N THR A 150 -12.59 20.82 4.57
CA THR A 150 -14.04 21.09 4.47
C THR A 150 -14.86 20.03 5.20
N VAL A 151 -14.42 18.76 5.21
CA VAL A 151 -15.03 17.69 6.02
C VAL A 151 -14.89 17.96 7.52
N GLY A 152 -13.85 18.70 7.94
CA GLY A 152 -13.66 19.12 9.33
C GLY A 152 -12.39 18.59 10.02
N PHE A 153 -11.42 18.04 9.28
CA PHE A 153 -10.12 17.76 9.87
C PHE A 153 -9.41 19.05 10.29
N ASP A 154 -8.91 19.08 11.53
CA ASP A 154 -8.24 20.27 12.08
C ASP A 154 -6.92 20.56 11.36
N ILE A 155 -6.18 19.52 11.00
CA ILE A 155 -4.86 19.60 10.39
C ILE A 155 -4.72 18.50 9.34
N VAL A 156 -4.05 18.80 8.23
CA VAL A 156 -3.79 17.84 7.15
C VAL A 156 -2.32 17.85 6.80
N PHE A 157 -1.63 16.72 7.03
CA PHE A 157 -0.21 16.55 6.72
C PHE A 157 0.04 15.58 5.58
N ASP A 158 1.22 15.69 5.01
CA ASP A 158 1.70 14.87 3.90
C ASP A 158 2.53 13.69 4.41
N THR A 159 2.05 12.46 4.21
CA THR A 159 2.81 11.23 4.54
C THR A 159 4.13 11.12 3.75
N SER A 160 4.33 11.91 2.69
CA SER A 160 5.63 11.99 2.00
C SER A 160 6.77 12.43 2.94
N PHE A 161 6.47 13.20 3.99
CA PHE A 161 7.44 13.51 5.04
C PHE A 161 7.90 12.23 5.78
N GLY A 162 6.96 11.37 6.16
CA GLY A 162 7.29 10.06 6.73
C GLY A 162 8.06 9.16 5.76
N ALA A 163 7.82 9.27 4.44
CA ALA A 163 8.59 8.56 3.44
C ALA A 163 10.03 9.06 3.33
N ASP A 164 10.28 10.36 3.55
CA ASP A 164 11.63 10.91 3.65
C ASP A 164 12.37 10.31 4.86
N LEU A 165 11.72 10.26 6.04
CA LEU A 165 12.28 9.61 7.23
C LEU A 165 12.57 8.13 6.96
N THR A 166 11.60 7.36 6.44
CA THR A 166 11.83 5.95 6.09
C THR A 166 13.04 5.79 5.16
N SER A 167 13.16 6.65 4.13
CA SER A 167 14.27 6.57 3.17
C SER A 167 15.63 6.80 3.82
N ILE A 168 15.71 7.75 4.73
CA ILE A 168 16.95 8.10 5.46
C ILE A 168 17.35 6.95 6.38
N TYR A 169 16.43 6.48 7.22
CA TYR A 169 16.73 5.44 8.21
C TYR A 169 16.93 4.06 7.55
N GLU A 170 16.19 3.70 6.51
CA GLU A 170 16.48 2.50 5.72
C GLU A 170 17.85 2.58 5.02
N ALA A 171 18.27 3.76 4.56
CA ALA A 171 19.58 3.95 3.96
C ALA A 171 20.71 3.84 5.00
N MET A 172 20.52 4.36 6.22
CA MET A 172 21.47 4.20 7.33
C MET A 172 21.60 2.73 7.74
N GLU A 173 20.48 2.03 7.89
CA GLU A 173 20.47 0.60 8.20
C GLU A 173 21.12 -0.24 7.08
N LEU A 174 20.84 0.08 5.81
CA LEU A 174 21.49 -0.58 4.67
C LEU A 174 23.01 -0.34 4.67
N ASP A 175 23.43 0.89 4.95
CA ASP A 175 24.84 1.28 5.01
C ASP A 175 25.60 0.45 6.05
N GLU A 176 25.04 0.33 7.26
CA GLU A 176 25.59 -0.50 8.33
C GLU A 176 25.67 -1.98 7.94
N ARG A 177 24.60 -2.52 7.33
CA ARG A 177 24.54 -3.93 6.89
C ARG A 177 25.56 -4.23 5.78
N LEU A 178 25.80 -3.29 4.88
CA LEU A 178 26.82 -3.39 3.83
C LEU A 178 28.23 -3.45 4.41
N ASP A 179 28.53 -2.61 5.40
CA ASP A 179 29.84 -2.59 6.04
C ASP A 179 30.09 -3.85 6.88
N ASN A 180 29.10 -4.28 7.63
CA ASN A 180 29.17 -5.48 8.47
C ASN A 180 28.97 -6.79 7.68
N LYS A 181 28.53 -6.74 6.43
CA LYS A 181 28.16 -7.89 5.57
C LYS A 181 27.20 -8.86 6.26
N LYS A 182 26.18 -8.32 6.96
CA LYS A 182 25.21 -9.11 7.72
C LYS A 182 23.79 -8.82 7.28
N ASN A 183 22.96 -9.86 7.32
CA ASN A 183 21.54 -9.80 7.02
C ASN A 183 21.19 -9.15 5.66
N LEU A 184 22.03 -9.42 4.65
CA LEU A 184 21.78 -9.05 3.25
C LEU A 184 21.15 -10.22 2.48
N PRO A 185 20.36 -9.94 1.42
CA PRO A 185 19.84 -8.62 1.11
C PRO A 185 18.95 -8.08 2.22
N MET A 186 18.93 -6.75 2.41
CA MET A 186 17.92 -6.10 3.23
C MET A 186 16.63 -5.96 2.44
N PHE A 187 15.48 -6.31 3.04
CA PHE A 187 14.16 -6.12 2.45
C PHE A 187 13.48 -4.89 3.06
N SER A 188 12.85 -4.07 2.22
CA SER A 188 12.02 -2.95 2.72
C SER A 188 10.89 -3.44 3.62
N SER A 189 10.47 -2.63 4.59
CA SER A 189 9.42 -2.97 5.57
C SER A 189 8.11 -2.18 5.40
N CYS A 190 8.03 -1.29 4.43
CA CYS A 190 6.91 -0.35 4.30
C CYS A 190 5.58 -0.97 3.83
N CYS A 191 5.56 -2.22 3.31
CA CYS A 191 4.37 -2.91 2.84
C CYS A 191 3.83 -3.92 3.86
N PRO A 192 2.69 -3.67 4.57
CA PRO A 192 2.17 -4.60 5.59
C PRO A 192 1.78 -5.96 5.03
N SER A 193 1.29 -6.03 3.78
CA SER A 193 1.02 -7.32 3.12
C SER A 193 2.28 -8.15 2.95
N TRP A 194 3.41 -7.51 2.63
CA TRP A 194 4.71 -8.19 2.57
C TRP A 194 5.17 -8.65 3.95
N LEU A 195 5.06 -7.81 4.97
CA LEU A 195 5.41 -8.19 6.34
C LEU A 195 4.58 -9.39 6.83
N SER A 196 3.27 -9.38 6.58
CA SER A 196 2.38 -10.50 6.88
C SER A 196 2.80 -11.76 6.12
N TYR A 197 3.16 -11.65 4.83
CA TYR A 197 3.66 -12.75 4.02
C TYR A 197 5.01 -13.27 4.55
N ALA A 198 5.95 -12.38 4.85
CA ALA A 198 7.25 -12.76 5.39
C ALA A 198 7.12 -13.53 6.69
N ASN A 199 6.23 -13.07 7.59
CA ASN A 199 5.99 -13.71 8.87
C ASN A 199 5.38 -15.10 8.75
N SER A 200 4.50 -15.33 7.79
CA SER A 200 3.68 -16.54 7.70
C SER A 200 4.19 -17.58 6.71
N TYR A 201 4.79 -17.13 5.60
CA TYR A 201 5.20 -18.01 4.49
C TYR A 201 6.72 -18.17 4.38
N VAL A 202 7.51 -17.15 4.73
CA VAL A 202 8.98 -17.17 4.62
C VAL A 202 9.66 -16.64 5.89
N PRO A 203 9.37 -17.20 7.07
CA PRO A 203 9.80 -16.65 8.37
C PRO A 203 11.31 -16.57 8.55
N LEU A 204 12.09 -17.32 7.79
CA LEU A 204 13.55 -17.26 7.80
C LEU A 204 14.11 -15.92 7.31
N LEU A 205 13.31 -15.15 6.56
CA LEU A 205 13.70 -13.83 6.06
C LEU A 205 13.45 -12.69 7.06
N LYS A 206 12.85 -12.95 8.22
CA LYS A 206 12.57 -11.91 9.23
C LYS A 206 13.79 -11.08 9.60
N LYS A 207 14.95 -11.74 9.78
CA LYS A 207 16.22 -11.07 10.10
C LYS A 207 16.74 -10.14 9.00
N ASN A 208 16.23 -10.30 7.79
CA ASN A 208 16.60 -9.50 6.64
C ASN A 208 15.64 -8.31 6.41
N LEU A 209 14.50 -8.25 7.11
CA LEU A 209 13.59 -7.10 7.03
C LEU A 209 14.28 -5.86 7.60
N SER A 210 14.00 -4.70 7.02
CA SER A 210 14.33 -3.43 7.64
C SER A 210 13.55 -3.29 8.95
N SER A 211 14.19 -2.73 9.96
CA SER A 211 13.57 -2.43 11.27
C SER A 211 12.77 -1.12 11.26
N CYS A 212 12.88 -0.33 10.18
CA CYS A 212 12.21 0.95 10.07
C CYS A 212 10.70 0.84 10.00
N LYS A 213 10.00 1.76 10.65
CA LYS A 213 8.55 1.92 10.49
C LYS A 213 8.19 2.32 9.07
N SER A 214 6.95 2.06 8.68
CA SER A 214 6.40 2.54 7.42
C SER A 214 6.27 4.07 7.41
N PRO A 215 6.14 4.73 6.23
CA PRO A 215 5.92 6.17 6.17
C PRO A 215 4.77 6.69 7.05
N ILE A 216 3.70 5.91 7.18
CA ILE A 216 2.58 6.23 8.07
C ILE A 216 3.05 6.14 9.53
N GLY A 217 3.70 5.04 9.91
CA GLY A 217 4.24 4.87 11.25
C GLY A 217 5.25 5.95 11.61
N MET A 218 6.15 6.31 10.68
CA MET A 218 7.15 7.38 10.87
C MET A 218 6.51 8.71 11.26
N ILE A 219 5.62 9.24 10.39
CA ILE A 219 5.01 10.55 10.65
C ILE A 219 4.07 10.50 11.86
N ALA A 220 3.28 9.44 12.02
CA ALA A 220 2.34 9.32 13.13
C ALA A 220 3.06 9.25 14.49
N SER A 221 4.16 8.49 14.59
CA SER A 221 4.99 8.42 15.79
C SER A 221 5.59 9.78 16.15
N VAL A 222 6.13 10.51 15.15
CA VAL A 222 6.67 11.86 15.35
C VAL A 222 5.58 12.81 15.85
N LEU A 223 4.40 12.80 15.22
CA LEU A 223 3.30 13.67 15.61
C LEU A 223 2.84 13.38 17.04
N LYS A 224 2.63 12.13 17.40
CA LYS A 224 2.18 11.74 18.75
C LYS A 224 3.24 11.99 19.81
N LYS A 225 4.50 11.71 19.53
CA LYS A 225 5.57 11.84 20.52
C LYS A 225 5.92 13.30 20.80
N TYR A 226 6.00 14.14 19.75
CA TYR A 226 6.65 15.45 19.86
C TYR A 226 5.72 16.65 19.64
N TYR A 227 4.57 16.50 18.97
CA TYR A 227 3.76 17.65 18.56
C TYR A 227 2.30 17.59 19.02
N TYR A 228 1.65 16.41 18.93
CA TYR A 228 0.19 16.29 19.12
C TYR A 228 -0.16 15.03 19.92
N LYS A 229 0.32 14.96 21.18
CA LYS A 229 0.21 13.78 22.03
C LYS A 229 -1.21 13.22 22.18
N ASP A 230 -2.20 14.11 22.31
CA ASP A 230 -3.59 13.74 22.59
C ASP A 230 -4.48 13.78 21.33
N ALA A 231 -3.92 14.10 20.16
CA ALA A 231 -4.66 14.12 18.91
C ALA A 231 -4.99 12.73 18.38
N ILE A 232 -6.06 12.64 17.62
CA ILE A 232 -6.43 11.45 16.86
C ILE A 232 -5.78 11.55 15.49
N ILE A 233 -4.90 10.59 15.17
CA ILE A 233 -4.21 10.52 13.87
C ILE A 233 -4.96 9.57 12.94
N VAL A 234 -5.44 10.10 11.83
CA VAL A 234 -6.16 9.37 10.79
C VAL A 234 -5.30 9.30 9.54
N ALA A 235 -4.82 8.10 9.21
CA ALA A 235 -4.06 7.87 7.99
C ALA A 235 -4.99 7.60 6.79
N ILE A 236 -4.81 8.35 5.70
CA ILE A 236 -5.58 8.16 4.46
C ILE A 236 -4.66 7.59 3.40
N THR A 237 -4.98 6.37 2.93
CA THR A 237 -4.05 5.52 2.18
C THR A 237 -4.75 4.73 1.08
N PRO A 238 -4.04 4.30 0.03
CA PRO A 238 -4.60 3.43 -1.02
C PRO A 238 -4.72 1.96 -0.59
N CYS A 239 -4.39 1.60 0.64
CA CYS A 239 -4.09 0.23 1.05
C CYS A 239 -4.95 -0.24 2.22
N THR A 240 -5.66 -1.36 2.05
CA THR A 240 -6.43 -1.97 3.14
C THR A 240 -5.54 -2.62 4.20
N SER A 241 -4.39 -3.21 3.82
CA SER A 241 -3.45 -3.82 4.78
C SER A 241 -2.88 -2.82 5.78
N LYS A 242 -2.89 -1.52 5.47
CA LYS A 242 -2.47 -0.48 6.41
C LYS A 242 -3.34 -0.41 7.67
N LYS A 243 -4.57 -0.94 7.62
CA LYS A 243 -5.41 -1.10 8.82
C LYS A 243 -4.79 -2.04 9.85
N LEU A 244 -3.88 -2.94 9.45
CA LEU A 244 -3.12 -3.80 10.37
C LEU A 244 -2.08 -3.02 11.19
N GLU A 245 -1.62 -1.86 10.72
CA GLU A 245 -0.66 -1.02 11.44
C GLU A 245 -1.28 -0.23 12.61
N ILE A 246 -2.60 -0.17 12.72
CA ILE A 246 -3.29 0.44 13.89
C ILE A 246 -2.85 -0.26 15.18
N VAL A 247 -2.55 -1.56 15.12
CA VAL A 247 -2.12 -2.36 16.28
C VAL A 247 -0.80 -1.85 16.88
N SER A 248 0.07 -1.23 16.09
CA SER A 248 1.32 -0.61 16.59
C SER A 248 1.06 0.66 17.40
N GLY A 249 -0.16 1.23 17.34
CA GLY A 249 -0.53 2.43 18.08
C GLY A 249 -0.03 3.75 17.47
N ASP A 250 0.60 3.71 16.30
CA ASP A 250 1.11 4.91 15.63
C ASP A 250 -0.04 5.77 15.08
N ALA A 251 -0.91 5.20 14.24
CA ALA A 251 -2.14 5.86 13.79
C ALA A 251 -3.36 5.27 14.54
N ASP A 252 -4.37 6.09 14.82
CA ASP A 252 -5.60 5.65 15.51
C ASP A 252 -6.60 5.07 14.54
N TYR A 253 -6.67 5.62 13.32
CA TYR A 253 -7.53 5.16 12.23
C TYR A 253 -6.77 5.11 10.91
N VAL A 254 -7.18 4.19 10.06
CA VAL A 254 -6.71 4.10 8.67
C VAL A 254 -7.91 4.07 7.73
N LEU A 255 -8.08 5.11 6.93
CA LEU A 255 -9.09 5.19 5.88
C LEU A 255 -8.47 4.92 4.52
N THR A 256 -9.21 4.22 3.67
CA THR A 256 -8.81 4.01 2.28
C THR A 256 -9.25 5.16 1.38
N THR A 257 -8.71 5.24 0.16
CA THR A 257 -9.16 6.23 -0.84
C THR A 257 -10.67 6.10 -1.11
N SER A 258 -11.19 4.87 -1.17
CA SER A 258 -12.63 4.64 -1.37
C SER A 258 -13.44 5.10 -0.15
N GLU A 259 -12.93 4.92 1.07
CA GLU A 259 -13.59 5.46 2.28
C GLU A 259 -13.58 6.99 2.29
N LEU A 260 -12.49 7.64 1.90
CA LEU A 260 -12.45 9.10 1.76
C LEU A 260 -13.50 9.61 0.77
N SER A 261 -13.65 8.94 -0.38
CA SER A 261 -14.68 9.32 -1.34
C SER A 261 -16.10 9.17 -0.78
N ASN A 262 -16.34 8.12 0.02
CA ASN A 262 -17.62 7.93 0.70
C ASN A 262 -17.84 8.98 1.80
N MET A 263 -16.82 9.30 2.56
CA MET A 263 -16.84 10.35 3.58
C MET A 263 -17.22 11.72 2.99
N ILE A 264 -16.65 12.09 1.86
CA ILE A 264 -16.97 13.32 1.14
C ILE A 264 -18.44 13.33 0.70
N ARG A 265 -18.96 12.22 0.17
CA ARG A 265 -20.37 12.10 -0.23
C ARG A 265 -21.32 12.16 0.97
N GLU A 266 -20.99 11.49 2.06
CA GLU A 266 -21.78 11.44 3.30
C GLU A 266 -21.96 12.83 3.93
N THR A 267 -20.97 13.72 3.76
CA THR A 267 -21.08 15.11 4.22
C THR A 267 -21.89 16.01 3.30
N GLY A 268 -22.39 15.49 2.17
CA GLY A 268 -23.17 16.24 1.18
C GLY A 268 -22.36 17.27 0.36
N LEU A 269 -21.03 17.18 0.42
CA LEU A 269 -20.14 18.07 -0.33
C LEU A 269 -20.15 17.74 -1.83
N VAL A 270 -20.26 18.76 -2.65
CA VAL A 270 -20.05 18.70 -4.09
C VAL A 270 -18.54 18.82 -4.34
N PHE A 271 -17.91 17.75 -4.80
CA PHE A 271 -16.46 17.66 -4.90
C PHE A 271 -15.86 18.75 -5.80
N GLU A 272 -16.55 19.08 -6.88
CA GLU A 272 -16.16 20.10 -7.86
C GLU A 272 -16.08 21.50 -7.24
N ASP A 273 -16.95 21.79 -6.26
CA ASP A 273 -17.08 23.12 -5.64
C ASP A 273 -16.09 23.34 -4.47
N ILE A 274 -15.41 22.29 -4.02
CA ILE A 274 -14.44 22.38 -2.92
C ILE A 274 -13.25 23.26 -3.34
N ASN A 275 -12.88 24.21 -2.49
CA ASN A 275 -11.71 25.05 -2.71
C ASN A 275 -10.40 24.28 -2.49
N ASP A 276 -9.40 24.61 -3.27
CA ASP A 276 -8.04 24.10 -3.08
C ASP A 276 -7.43 24.60 -1.76
N ALA A 277 -6.70 23.73 -1.07
CA ALA A 277 -5.93 24.07 0.12
C ALA A 277 -4.53 23.44 0.07
N ASN A 278 -3.61 24.00 0.84
CA ASN A 278 -2.27 23.42 1.00
C ASN A 278 -2.22 22.54 2.26
N PHE A 279 -1.29 21.60 2.29
CA PHE A 279 -0.91 20.93 3.51
C PHE A 279 -0.47 21.94 4.58
N ASP A 280 -0.65 21.54 5.83
CA ASP A 280 -0.06 22.25 6.96
C ASP A 280 1.48 22.00 7.01
N SER A 281 2.17 22.18 8.12
CA SER A 281 3.64 22.29 8.17
C SER A 281 4.43 21.11 7.57
N PHE A 282 4.02 19.86 7.81
CA PHE A 282 4.81 18.70 7.42
C PHE A 282 4.54 18.30 5.96
N SER A 283 5.57 18.46 5.14
CA SER A 283 5.53 18.04 3.73
C SER A 283 6.83 17.35 3.34
N GLY A 284 6.74 16.34 2.47
CA GLY A 284 7.88 15.55 2.03
C GLY A 284 8.53 16.06 0.75
N SER A 285 9.62 15.41 0.38
CA SER A 285 10.38 15.64 -0.83
C SER A 285 9.69 15.09 -2.08
N GLY A 286 10.26 15.38 -3.25
CA GLY A 286 9.85 14.75 -4.50
C GLY A 286 10.07 13.22 -4.49
N SER A 287 11.12 12.74 -3.83
CA SER A 287 11.34 11.30 -3.61
C SER A 287 10.24 10.69 -2.74
N GLY A 288 9.87 11.34 -1.63
CA GLY A 288 8.75 10.93 -0.80
C GLY A 288 7.42 10.90 -1.55
N THR A 289 7.18 11.85 -2.45
CA THR A 289 5.99 11.83 -3.32
C THR A 289 5.96 10.61 -4.25
N TYR A 290 7.11 10.20 -4.79
CA TYR A 290 7.23 9.07 -5.73
C TYR A 290 7.31 7.72 -5.03
N PHE A 291 7.46 7.69 -3.70
CA PHE A 291 7.65 6.50 -2.88
C PHE A 291 6.54 5.44 -3.06
N GLY A 292 5.31 5.85 -3.35
CA GLY A 292 4.17 4.95 -3.56
C GLY A 292 4.15 4.19 -4.91
N THR A 293 5.16 4.36 -5.77
CA THR A 293 5.30 3.62 -7.03
C THR A 293 6.35 2.53 -6.92
N SER A 294 6.23 1.47 -7.73
CA SER A 294 7.25 0.42 -7.79
C SER A 294 8.61 1.00 -8.20
N GLY A 295 9.62 0.79 -7.37
CA GLY A 295 10.98 1.36 -7.51
C GLY A 295 11.18 2.71 -6.82
N GLY A 296 10.11 3.30 -6.29
CA GLY A 296 10.19 4.58 -5.60
C GLY A 296 10.96 4.52 -4.29
N VAL A 297 10.75 3.46 -3.50
CA VAL A 297 11.51 3.20 -2.27
C VAL A 297 12.98 3.00 -2.59
N THR A 298 13.29 2.09 -3.53
CA THR A 298 14.65 1.78 -3.94
C THR A 298 15.43 3.02 -4.35
N LEU A 299 14.84 3.86 -5.23
CA LEU A 299 15.50 5.08 -5.67
C LEU A 299 15.71 6.09 -4.55
N SER A 300 14.76 6.19 -3.62
CA SER A 300 14.84 7.09 -2.47
C SER A 300 15.94 6.67 -1.50
N VAL A 301 16.00 5.38 -1.17
CA VAL A 301 17.06 4.79 -0.32
C VAL A 301 18.43 4.94 -0.97
N LEU A 302 18.57 4.65 -2.27
CA LEU A 302 19.83 4.81 -2.99
C LEU A 302 20.33 6.26 -3.03
N LYS A 303 19.44 7.25 -3.12
CA LYS A 303 19.80 8.68 -3.03
C LYS A 303 20.38 9.02 -1.66
N CYS A 304 19.74 8.55 -0.59
CA CYS A 304 20.26 8.78 0.77
C CYS A 304 21.59 8.08 0.99
N LEU A 305 21.71 6.81 0.63
CA LEU A 305 22.94 6.03 0.75
C LEU A 305 24.11 6.67 -0.02
N TYR A 306 23.87 7.14 -1.24
CA TYR A 306 24.87 7.81 -2.06
C TYR A 306 25.36 9.09 -1.37
N TYR A 307 24.44 9.90 -0.88
CA TYR A 307 24.76 11.12 -0.15
C TYR A 307 25.58 10.84 1.12
N PHE A 308 25.19 9.85 1.90
CA PHE A 308 25.92 9.49 3.13
C PHE A 308 27.37 9.06 2.85
N ARG A 309 27.61 8.34 1.75
CA ARG A 309 28.93 7.85 1.38
C ARG A 309 29.79 8.83 0.60
N THR A 310 29.21 9.82 -0.06
CA THR A 310 29.94 10.71 -1.00
C THR A 310 29.83 12.19 -0.68
N GLY A 311 28.83 12.61 0.10
CA GLY A 311 28.47 14.00 0.32
C GLY A 311 27.84 14.70 -0.90
N ASN A 312 27.57 13.96 -1.99
CA ASN A 312 27.04 14.51 -3.24
C ASN A 312 25.61 14.04 -3.51
N ASP A 313 24.87 14.84 -4.29
CA ASP A 313 23.55 14.46 -4.77
C ASP A 313 23.65 13.39 -5.87
N LEU A 314 22.84 12.35 -5.77
CA LEU A 314 22.73 11.33 -6.79
C LEU A 314 21.86 11.82 -7.96
N SER A 315 22.43 11.90 -9.14
CA SER A 315 21.69 12.13 -10.38
C SER A 315 20.96 10.86 -10.83
N ASN A 316 19.77 11.00 -11.41
CA ASN A 316 19.02 9.85 -11.90
C ASN A 316 19.75 9.05 -13.01
N ASN A 317 20.68 9.66 -13.71
CA ASN A 317 21.48 9.01 -14.77
C ASN A 317 22.62 8.14 -14.22
N GLU A 318 22.95 8.27 -12.93
CA GLU A 318 24.00 7.50 -12.27
C GLU A 318 23.50 6.13 -11.79
N VAL A 319 22.18 5.95 -11.71
CA VAL A 319 21.54 4.66 -11.41
C VAL A 319 21.20 3.96 -12.71
N LEU A 320 21.87 2.85 -12.97
CA LEU A 320 21.51 1.99 -14.10
C LEU A 320 20.25 1.19 -13.75
N VAL A 321 19.15 1.46 -14.44
CA VAL A 321 17.87 0.74 -14.26
C VAL A 321 17.63 -0.18 -15.44
N LYS A 322 17.31 -1.46 -15.16
CA LYS A 322 16.95 -2.47 -16.16
C LYS A 322 15.65 -3.16 -15.79
N ASP A 323 14.68 -3.12 -16.68
CA ASP A 323 13.49 -3.94 -16.56
C ASP A 323 13.83 -5.40 -16.86
N LYS A 324 13.48 -6.28 -15.93
CA LYS A 324 13.56 -7.73 -16.01
C LYS A 324 12.16 -8.31 -16.01
N GLU A 325 12.03 -9.59 -16.33
CA GLU A 325 10.72 -10.25 -16.42
C GLU A 325 9.91 -10.18 -15.12
N PHE A 326 10.57 -10.30 -13.94
CA PHE A 326 9.91 -10.39 -12.64
C PHE A 326 10.22 -9.25 -11.69
N TYR A 327 11.18 -8.36 -12.04
CA TYR A 327 11.63 -7.26 -11.18
C TYR A 327 12.29 -6.17 -12.00
N LYS A 328 12.49 -5.01 -11.37
CA LYS A 328 13.41 -3.98 -11.90
C LYS A 328 14.72 -4.05 -11.17
N GLU A 329 15.81 -4.13 -11.89
CA GLU A 329 17.16 -4.10 -11.34
C GLU A 329 17.69 -2.68 -11.32
N TYR A 330 18.32 -2.32 -10.20
CA TYR A 330 19.00 -1.04 -10.00
C TYR A 330 20.46 -1.31 -9.66
N ARG A 331 21.37 -0.62 -10.33
CA ARG A 331 22.80 -0.69 -10.03
C ARG A 331 23.34 0.71 -9.83
N LEU A 332 23.97 0.93 -8.67
CA LEU A 332 24.62 2.17 -8.31
C LEU A 332 26.08 1.91 -7.98
N LYS A 333 26.99 2.64 -8.64
CA LYS A 333 28.42 2.57 -8.36
C LYS A 333 28.79 3.66 -7.35
N ILE A 334 29.39 3.24 -6.22
CA ILE A 334 29.94 4.15 -5.19
C ILE A 334 31.41 3.77 -4.96
N GLY A 335 32.31 4.60 -5.49
CA GLY A 335 33.74 4.29 -5.48
C GLY A 335 34.04 3.01 -6.27
N ARG A 336 34.58 1.98 -5.61
CA ARG A 336 34.88 0.65 -6.20
C ARG A 336 33.72 -0.34 -6.05
N ASN A 337 32.74 -0.05 -5.22
CA ASN A 337 31.61 -0.94 -4.93
C ASN A 337 30.44 -0.68 -5.89
N VAL A 338 29.73 -1.75 -6.22
CA VAL A 338 28.47 -1.69 -6.97
C VAL A 338 27.36 -2.19 -6.07
N ILE A 339 26.44 -1.32 -5.71
CA ILE A 339 25.22 -1.65 -4.94
C ILE A 339 24.17 -2.15 -5.93
N ARG A 340 23.66 -3.35 -5.69
CA ARG A 340 22.66 -4.00 -6.54
C ARG A 340 21.33 -4.10 -5.79
N CYS A 341 20.29 -3.52 -6.35
CA CYS A 341 18.95 -3.54 -5.75
C CYS A 341 17.91 -4.09 -6.72
N ALA A 342 16.84 -4.61 -6.17
CA ALA A 342 15.66 -5.02 -6.93
C ALA A 342 14.40 -4.35 -6.39
N SER A 343 13.46 -4.00 -7.28
CA SER A 343 12.10 -3.67 -6.93
C SER A 343 11.15 -4.73 -7.48
N VAL A 344 10.37 -5.33 -6.59
CA VAL A 344 9.52 -6.48 -6.90
C VAL A 344 8.07 -6.16 -6.57
N SER A 345 7.19 -6.38 -7.53
CA SER A 345 5.74 -6.29 -7.34
C SER A 345 5.13 -7.69 -7.38
N THR A 346 4.22 -7.97 -6.44
CA THR A 346 3.50 -9.23 -6.21
C THR A 346 4.34 -10.34 -5.56
N MET A 347 3.69 -11.19 -4.76
CA MET A 347 4.38 -12.33 -4.09
C MET A 347 4.81 -13.41 -5.10
N GLY A 348 4.09 -13.56 -6.21
CA GLY A 348 4.47 -14.50 -7.26
C GLY A 348 5.82 -14.17 -7.90
N ASN A 349 6.09 -12.90 -8.15
CA ASN A 349 7.38 -12.45 -8.65
C ASN A 349 8.45 -12.52 -7.55
N LEU A 350 8.09 -12.22 -6.31
CA LEU A 350 9.01 -12.36 -5.17
C LEU A 350 9.58 -13.77 -5.08
N LEU A 351 8.73 -14.82 -5.15
CA LEU A 351 9.20 -16.20 -5.04
C LEU A 351 10.28 -16.53 -6.09
N LYS A 352 10.19 -15.96 -7.30
CA LYS A 352 11.22 -16.12 -8.35
C LYS A 352 12.50 -15.35 -8.01
N VAL A 353 12.37 -14.13 -7.46
CA VAL A 353 13.52 -13.31 -7.06
C VAL A 353 14.23 -13.91 -5.84
N LEU A 354 13.52 -14.57 -4.94
CA LEU A 354 14.15 -15.26 -3.80
C LEU A 354 15.16 -16.33 -4.20
N LEU A 355 15.03 -16.93 -5.39
CA LEU A 355 16.00 -17.90 -5.93
C LEU A 355 17.37 -17.25 -6.25
N ILE A 356 17.38 -15.95 -6.49
CA ILE A 356 18.57 -15.17 -6.82
C ILE A 356 18.82 -14.02 -5.83
N LYS A 357 18.20 -14.07 -4.66
CA LYS A 357 18.22 -12.96 -3.68
C LYS A 357 19.63 -12.53 -3.27
N ASP A 358 20.56 -13.49 -3.20
CA ASP A 358 21.93 -13.25 -2.76
C ASP A 358 22.76 -12.45 -3.80
N GLU A 359 22.18 -12.14 -4.96
CA GLU A 359 22.76 -11.22 -5.93
C GLU A 359 22.49 -9.74 -5.60
N PHE A 360 21.65 -9.45 -4.60
CA PHE A 360 21.21 -8.11 -4.26
C PHE A 360 21.64 -7.70 -2.85
N ASP A 361 21.80 -6.40 -2.67
CA ASP A 361 22.06 -5.77 -1.37
C ASP A 361 20.73 -5.29 -0.73
N PHE A 362 19.82 -4.78 -1.55
CA PHE A 362 18.50 -4.29 -1.12
C PHE A 362 17.40 -4.74 -2.05
N ILE A 363 16.26 -5.17 -1.49
CA ILE A 363 15.08 -5.58 -2.25
C ILE A 363 13.84 -4.85 -1.74
N GLU A 364 13.29 -3.98 -2.57
CA GLU A 364 11.97 -3.39 -2.36
C GLU A 364 10.89 -4.38 -2.72
N ILE A 365 9.91 -4.57 -1.82
CA ILE A 365 8.76 -5.43 -2.09
C ILE A 365 7.46 -4.68 -1.89
N MET A 366 6.63 -4.63 -2.92
CA MET A 366 5.26 -4.17 -2.87
C MET A 366 4.31 -5.25 -3.37
N ASN A 367 3.29 -5.61 -2.57
CA ASN A 367 2.34 -6.65 -2.98
C ASN A 367 1.49 -6.26 -4.20
N CYS A 368 1.24 -4.97 -4.40
CA CYS A 368 0.40 -4.48 -5.47
C CYS A 368 1.19 -4.24 -6.76
N GLU A 369 0.60 -4.57 -7.90
CA GLU A 369 1.18 -4.32 -9.21
C GLU A 369 1.29 -2.82 -9.48
N GLY A 370 2.47 -2.35 -9.90
CA GLY A 370 2.76 -0.92 -10.04
C GLY A 370 3.03 -0.18 -8.73
N GLY A 371 2.88 -0.82 -7.57
CA GLY A 371 3.03 -0.23 -6.25
C GLY A 371 1.71 0.19 -5.61
N CYS A 372 1.78 1.08 -4.61
CA CYS A 372 0.61 1.54 -3.85
C CYS A 372 -0.43 2.29 -4.69
N ILE A 373 -0.05 2.80 -5.86
CA ILE A 373 -0.98 3.47 -6.80
C ILE A 373 -2.12 2.55 -7.28
N PHE A 374 -1.98 1.23 -7.15
CA PHE A 374 -3.00 0.24 -7.46
C PHE A 374 -3.32 -0.64 -6.23
N GLY A 375 -3.31 -0.04 -5.04
CA GLY A 375 -3.64 -0.70 -3.78
C GLY A 375 -5.12 -1.10 -3.68
N GLY A 376 -5.40 -2.11 -2.85
CA GLY A 376 -6.75 -2.67 -2.68
C GLY A 376 -7.77 -1.75 -2.01
N GLY A 377 -7.32 -0.61 -1.45
CA GLY A 377 -8.18 0.44 -0.90
C GLY A 377 -8.52 1.57 -1.88
N GLN A 378 -8.08 1.45 -3.15
CA GLN A 378 -8.47 2.39 -4.20
C GLN A 378 -9.92 2.16 -4.63
N VAL A 379 -10.46 3.11 -5.38
CA VAL A 379 -11.78 2.98 -6.00
C VAL A 379 -11.77 1.81 -7.00
N VAL A 380 -12.82 0.98 -6.97
CA VAL A 380 -12.96 -0.15 -7.88
C VAL A 380 -13.23 0.38 -9.30
N LEU A 381 -12.41 -0.02 -10.23
CA LEU A 381 -12.46 0.40 -11.63
C LEU A 381 -12.49 -0.83 -12.56
N PRO A 382 -12.89 -0.66 -13.85
CA PRO A 382 -12.94 -1.77 -14.80
C PRO A 382 -11.59 -2.51 -14.90
N ALA A 383 -11.60 -3.83 -14.71
CA ALA A 383 -10.40 -4.66 -14.70
C ALA A 383 -9.60 -4.62 -16.02
N ASN A 384 -10.28 -4.44 -17.16
CA ASN A 384 -9.65 -4.31 -18.47
C ASN A 384 -8.89 -2.98 -18.68
N LYS A 385 -9.00 -2.01 -17.77
CA LYS A 385 -8.31 -0.72 -17.78
C LYS A 385 -7.09 -0.67 -16.85
N LYS A 386 -6.77 -1.76 -16.19
CA LYS A 386 -5.74 -1.85 -15.15
C LYS A 386 -4.41 -1.22 -15.58
N ASP A 387 -3.85 -1.63 -16.72
CA ASP A 387 -2.53 -1.16 -17.17
C ASP A 387 -2.54 0.33 -17.53
N GLU A 388 -3.64 0.81 -18.13
CA GLU A 388 -3.87 2.23 -18.42
C GLU A 388 -3.89 3.05 -17.12
N ILE A 389 -4.63 2.58 -16.10
CA ILE A 389 -4.75 3.23 -14.80
C ILE A 389 -3.40 3.31 -14.09
N ILE A 390 -2.67 2.18 -13.99
CA ILE A 390 -1.34 2.13 -13.36
C ILE A 390 -0.40 3.11 -14.04
N LYS A 391 -0.35 3.11 -15.37
CA LYS A 391 0.51 4.00 -16.15
C LYS A 391 0.16 5.47 -15.95
N ALA A 392 -1.11 5.82 -15.98
CA ALA A 392 -1.59 7.19 -15.80
C ALA A 392 -1.24 7.73 -14.41
N ARG A 393 -1.53 6.95 -13.36
CA ARG A 393 -1.24 7.33 -11.96
C ARG A 393 0.26 7.45 -11.68
N ALA A 394 1.09 6.50 -12.18
CA ALA A 394 2.53 6.56 -12.04
C ALA A 394 3.13 7.79 -12.73
N LEU A 395 2.66 8.09 -13.94
CA LEU A 395 3.10 9.27 -14.71
C LEU A 395 2.70 10.57 -13.98
N ALA A 396 1.50 10.63 -13.42
CA ALA A 396 1.02 11.78 -12.68
C ALA A 396 1.88 12.06 -11.44
N LEU A 397 2.19 11.04 -10.62
CA LEU A 397 3.12 11.21 -9.49
C LEU A 397 4.49 11.69 -9.96
N LYS A 398 5.05 11.08 -11.01
CA LYS A 398 6.36 11.46 -11.55
C LYS A 398 6.40 12.90 -12.03
N LYS A 399 5.35 13.37 -12.74
CA LYS A 399 5.26 14.75 -13.24
C LYS A 399 5.13 15.79 -12.12
N ASN A 400 4.51 15.41 -11.00
CA ASN A 400 4.21 16.29 -9.89
C ASN A 400 5.17 16.11 -8.69
N MET A 401 6.30 15.42 -8.88
CA MET A 401 7.39 15.42 -7.90
C MET A 401 7.85 16.84 -7.63
N ARG A 402 8.00 17.20 -6.37
CA ARG A 402 8.46 18.53 -5.95
C ARG A 402 9.90 18.76 -6.41
N LYS A 403 10.10 19.65 -7.38
CA LYS A 403 11.41 19.90 -7.99
C LYS A 403 12.37 20.67 -7.07
N GLY A 404 11.86 21.54 -6.21
CA GLY A 404 12.68 22.37 -5.32
C GLY A 404 13.24 21.64 -4.11
N ASN A 405 12.62 20.52 -3.71
CA ASN A 405 13.07 19.62 -2.65
C ASN A 405 12.97 18.19 -3.15
N SER A 406 13.97 17.73 -3.91
CA SER A 406 13.94 16.44 -4.60
C SER A 406 14.49 15.29 -3.75
N PHE A 407 15.19 15.58 -2.65
CA PHE A 407 15.93 14.61 -1.87
C PHE A 407 15.45 14.58 -0.41
N PRO A 408 15.28 13.40 0.20
CA PRO A 408 14.87 13.27 1.60
C PRO A 408 15.77 14.02 2.58
N TYR A 409 17.08 13.87 2.44
CA TYR A 409 18.11 14.48 3.30
C TYR A 409 18.25 16.00 3.14
N LYS A 410 17.60 16.59 2.14
CA LYS A 410 17.49 18.06 1.96
C LYS A 410 16.16 18.63 2.45
N ASN A 411 15.30 17.80 3.05
CA ASN A 411 14.09 18.30 3.64
C ASN A 411 14.42 19.05 4.95
N PRO A 412 14.25 20.37 5.02
CA PRO A 412 14.66 21.15 6.19
C PRO A 412 13.93 20.75 7.46
N LEU A 413 12.68 20.26 7.33
CA LEU A 413 11.91 19.77 8.47
C LEU A 413 12.49 18.46 9.04
N VAL A 414 13.06 17.61 8.17
CA VAL A 414 13.76 16.39 8.62
C VAL A 414 15.05 16.77 9.34
N SER A 415 15.84 17.70 8.79
CA SER A 415 17.08 18.18 9.45
C SER A 415 16.78 18.79 10.83
N GLU A 416 15.77 19.66 10.90
CA GLU A 416 15.33 20.25 12.18
C GLU A 416 14.92 19.19 13.21
N LEU A 417 14.20 18.17 12.78
CA LEU A 417 13.76 17.07 13.63
C LEU A 417 14.97 16.25 14.15
N CYS A 418 15.91 15.92 13.27
CA CYS A 418 17.13 15.20 13.63
C CYS A 418 18.04 16.01 14.57
N ASP A 419 18.21 17.31 14.30
CA ASP A 419 19.02 18.21 15.15
C ASP A 419 18.43 18.35 16.54
N LYS A 420 17.09 18.35 16.64
CA LYS A 420 16.37 18.58 17.90
C LYS A 420 16.31 17.34 18.79
N TYR A 421 16.13 16.15 18.21
CA TYR A 421 15.81 14.93 18.97
C TYR A 421 16.89 13.86 18.88
N GLY A 422 17.83 13.96 17.92
CA GLY A 422 19.01 13.09 17.83
C GLY A 422 18.70 11.59 17.93
N ASP A 423 19.41 10.91 18.84
CA ASP A 423 19.29 9.45 19.02
C ASP A 423 17.91 9.02 19.54
N GLU A 424 17.19 9.87 20.29
CA GLU A 424 15.83 9.57 20.75
C GLU A 424 14.88 9.32 19.57
N LEU A 425 15.12 9.97 18.44
CA LEU A 425 14.33 9.80 17.23
C LEU A 425 14.47 8.38 16.66
N VAL A 426 15.65 7.77 16.77
CA VAL A 426 15.91 6.40 16.30
C VAL A 426 14.97 5.42 17.00
N ASP A 427 14.83 5.50 18.32
CA ASP A 427 13.96 4.63 19.12
C ASP A 427 12.47 4.79 18.73
N VAL A 428 12.08 5.99 18.30
CA VAL A 428 10.68 6.28 17.89
C VAL A 428 10.36 5.76 16.50
N LEU A 429 11.35 5.69 15.60
CA LEU A 429 11.17 5.40 14.18
C LEU A 429 11.43 3.92 13.80
N HIS A 430 11.89 3.09 14.73
CA HIS A 430 12.06 1.66 14.53
C HIS A 430 10.96 0.82 15.21
N ASN A 431 10.76 -0.43 14.71
CA ASN A 431 9.81 -1.41 15.25
C ASN A 431 10.44 -2.24 16.36
#